data_c9f1b3f39f51e6a1ed41ef5744179539
#
_entry.id   c9f1b3f39f51e6a1ed41ef5744179539
#
_cell.length_a   1.000
_cell.length_b   1.000
_cell.length_c   1.000
_cell.angle_alpha   90.00
_cell.angle_beta   90.00
_cell.angle_gamma   90.00
#
_symmetry.space_group_name_H-M   'P 1'
#
loop_
_entity.id
_entity.type
_entity.pdbx_description
1 polymer ?
#
loop_
_entity_poly.entity_id
_entity_poly.type
_entity_poly.pdbx_seq_one_letter_code
_entity_poly.pdbx_strand_id
1 'polypeptide(L)'
;TAFGGDPNTHCCPVCTGMPGTLPVLNEKVLEFAVKTGLALNGTITRNCKFDRKNYFYPDLPKAYQVSQLYVPIGVNGRVSITTAAGEKDIRIHELHMEEDAGKLVHDPWLDQTRCDYNRCGVPLVEIVTEPDFRTAEEVVAYLEKLRSTLEYMGVSDCKMQEGSLRCDVNLSVRPAGSEELGTRTEMKNLNSFKAITRAIAYETRRQIECIEEGKRVIQETRRWDDNKDATFSMRSKESAQDYRYFPEPDIPPLELTEEFLQGLRAQQPEMAPERQTRYQRDYGLSEQDAKLITAQKALVDFFEAAVTCGAPAKEVCHWMLGEMMRRLKEEAIEPKQM
;
A
#
# COMPACT_ATOMS: atom_id res chain seq x y z
N THR A 1 9.81 17.73 -0.36
CA THR A 1 8.74 17.02 -1.07
C THR A 1 7.62 16.68 -0.12
N ALA A 2 6.39 16.81 -0.57
CA ALA A 2 5.20 16.48 0.19
C ALA A 2 4.01 16.27 -0.75
N PHE A 3 3.02 15.50 -0.30
CA PHE A 3 1.71 15.43 -0.97
C PHE A 3 0.90 16.71 -0.76
N GLY A 4 0.12 17.09 -1.78
CA GLY A 4 -0.78 18.23 -1.72
C GLY A 4 -0.08 19.59 -1.87
N GLY A 5 -0.83 20.65 -1.63
CA GLY A 5 -0.39 22.01 -1.88
C GLY A 5 -0.43 22.42 -3.36
N ASP A 6 -0.08 23.66 -3.64
CA ASP A 6 -0.01 24.14 -5.02
C ASP A 6 1.09 23.42 -5.79
N PRO A 7 0.88 23.07 -7.06
CA PRO A 7 1.85 22.33 -7.87
C PRO A 7 3.24 22.97 -7.86
N ASN A 8 4.27 22.15 -7.71
CA ASN A 8 5.68 22.53 -7.73
C ASN A 8 6.13 23.50 -6.62
N THR A 9 5.39 23.62 -5.51
CA THR A 9 5.76 24.49 -4.38
C THR A 9 6.56 23.76 -3.30
N HIS A 10 6.57 22.42 -3.31
CA HIS A 10 7.26 21.57 -2.34
C HIS A 10 8.32 20.68 -2.98
N CYS A 11 9.12 21.22 -3.91
CA CYS A 11 10.12 20.45 -4.63
C CYS A 11 11.46 20.45 -3.87
N CYS A 12 12.07 19.26 -3.74
CA CYS A 12 13.43 19.11 -3.22
C CYS A 12 14.43 19.19 -4.38
N PRO A 13 15.52 19.95 -4.29
CA PRO A 13 16.54 20.03 -5.33
C PRO A 13 17.15 18.67 -5.70
N VAL A 14 17.34 17.77 -4.71
CA VAL A 14 17.83 16.41 -4.95
C VAL A 14 16.81 15.61 -5.76
N CYS A 15 15.54 15.58 -5.33
CA CYS A 15 14.48 14.79 -5.96
C CYS A 15 14.15 15.30 -7.36
N THR A 16 14.35 16.59 -7.64
CA THR A 16 14.17 17.18 -8.97
C THR A 16 15.42 17.12 -9.87
N GLY A 17 16.49 16.49 -9.38
CA GLY A 17 17.70 16.24 -10.19
C GLY A 17 18.50 17.49 -10.54
N MET A 18 18.55 18.49 -9.65
CA MET A 18 19.32 19.70 -9.87
C MET A 18 20.83 19.37 -9.96
N PRO A 19 21.59 20.08 -10.80
CA PRO A 19 23.02 19.81 -10.96
C PRO A 19 23.80 19.84 -9.65
N GLY A 20 24.63 18.81 -9.43
CA GLY A 20 25.50 18.69 -8.24
C GLY A 20 24.82 18.14 -6.99
N THR A 21 23.54 17.76 -7.06
CA THR A 21 22.85 17.13 -5.92
C THR A 21 22.98 15.61 -5.96
N LEU A 22 23.14 14.99 -4.78
CA LEU A 22 23.23 13.54 -4.61
C LEU A 22 22.15 13.05 -3.66
N PRO A 23 21.61 11.84 -3.87
CA PRO A 23 20.58 11.26 -3.00
C PRO A 23 21.14 10.96 -1.60
N VAL A 24 20.31 11.15 -0.58
CA VAL A 24 20.61 10.82 0.81
C VAL A 24 19.41 10.09 1.41
N LEU A 25 19.67 9.00 2.11
CA LEU A 25 18.63 8.26 2.81
C LEU A 25 18.14 9.03 4.04
N ASN A 26 16.82 9.11 4.19
CA ASN A 26 16.17 9.60 5.39
C ASN A 26 16.04 8.48 6.41
N GLU A 27 16.60 8.67 7.62
CA GLU A 27 16.55 7.69 8.72
C GLU A 27 15.11 7.25 9.06
N LYS A 28 14.15 8.19 9.03
CA LYS A 28 12.74 7.88 9.32
C LYS A 28 12.11 6.94 8.28
N VAL A 29 12.54 7.03 7.04
CA VAL A 29 12.11 6.10 5.98
C VAL A 29 12.58 4.69 6.28
N LEU A 30 13.84 4.54 6.70
CA LEU A 30 14.39 3.25 7.11
C LEU A 30 13.63 2.66 8.29
N GLU A 31 13.36 3.47 9.33
CA GLU A 31 12.54 3.03 10.47
C GLU A 31 11.16 2.53 10.02
N PHE A 32 10.48 3.26 9.14
CA PHE A 32 9.14 2.91 8.65
C PHE A 32 9.16 1.63 7.82
N ALA A 33 10.15 1.46 6.95
CA ALA A 33 10.30 0.25 6.15
C ALA A 33 10.56 -0.99 7.04
N VAL A 34 11.45 -0.87 8.03
CA VAL A 34 11.73 -1.95 8.98
C VAL A 34 10.50 -2.26 9.84
N LYS A 35 9.82 -1.24 10.37
CA LYS A 35 8.56 -1.42 11.12
C LYS A 35 7.51 -2.16 10.29
N THR A 36 7.35 -1.78 9.02
CA THR A 36 6.45 -2.46 8.09
C THR A 36 6.83 -3.93 7.95
N GLY A 37 8.08 -4.23 7.67
CA GLY A 37 8.55 -5.61 7.52
C GLY A 37 8.33 -6.46 8.79
N LEU A 38 8.61 -5.91 9.97
CA LEU A 38 8.37 -6.57 11.25
C LEU A 38 6.88 -6.83 11.49
N ALA A 39 6.01 -5.84 11.21
CA ALA A 39 4.56 -5.97 11.39
C ALA A 39 3.92 -6.98 10.42
N LEU A 40 4.56 -7.21 9.28
CA LEU A 40 4.17 -8.21 8.29
C LEU A 40 4.84 -9.58 8.52
N ASN A 41 5.44 -9.80 9.68
CA ASN A 41 6.16 -11.03 10.03
C ASN A 41 7.29 -11.41 9.06
N GLY A 42 7.89 -10.41 8.42
CA GLY A 42 8.97 -10.59 7.46
C GLY A 42 10.34 -10.75 8.12
N THR A 43 11.25 -11.36 7.39
CA THR A 43 12.66 -11.39 7.74
C THR A 43 13.33 -10.10 7.25
N ILE A 44 13.88 -9.31 8.17
CA ILE A 44 14.59 -8.08 7.80
C ILE A 44 15.99 -8.40 7.30
N THR A 45 16.33 -7.87 6.14
CA THR A 45 17.65 -8.01 5.52
C THR A 45 18.64 -7.09 6.23
N ARG A 46 19.60 -7.66 6.94
CA ARG A 46 20.54 -6.88 7.77
C ARG A 46 21.54 -6.05 6.97
N ASN A 47 21.98 -6.58 5.85
CA ASN A 47 22.88 -5.89 4.92
C ASN A 47 22.13 -5.65 3.62
N CYS A 48 21.50 -4.53 3.50
CA CYS A 48 20.75 -4.16 2.30
C CYS A 48 21.38 -2.96 1.58
N LYS A 49 21.05 -2.80 0.33
CA LYS A 49 21.55 -1.72 -0.51
C LYS A 49 20.46 -1.22 -1.44
N PHE A 50 20.70 -0.04 -1.98
CA PHE A 50 19.87 0.52 -3.03
C PHE A 50 20.42 0.24 -4.42
N ASP A 51 19.53 0.27 -5.40
CA ASP A 51 19.80 0.14 -6.81
C ASP A 51 19.14 1.32 -7.53
N ARG A 52 19.70 1.70 -8.71
CA ARG A 52 19.07 2.65 -9.62
C ARG A 52 18.25 1.91 -10.65
N LYS A 53 16.95 2.25 -10.72
CA LYS A 53 16.01 1.84 -11.77
C LYS A 53 15.96 2.94 -12.82
N ASN A 54 16.57 2.73 -13.97
CA ASN A 54 16.76 3.78 -14.97
C ASN A 54 15.65 3.75 -16.02
N TYR A 55 14.94 4.84 -16.16
CA TYR A 55 13.97 5.05 -17.22
C TYR A 55 13.66 6.54 -17.40
N PHE A 56 13.22 6.90 -18.62
CA PHE A 56 12.87 8.27 -18.94
C PHE A 56 11.37 8.45 -18.93
N TYR A 57 10.91 9.35 -18.06
CA TYR A 57 9.51 9.76 -18.03
C TYR A 57 9.41 11.23 -17.58
N PRO A 58 8.42 12.02 -18.05
CA PRO A 58 8.35 13.45 -17.72
C PRO A 58 8.26 13.76 -16.25
N ASP A 59 7.68 12.88 -15.44
CA ASP A 59 7.54 13.00 -13.99
C ASP A 59 8.71 12.41 -13.19
N LEU A 60 9.75 11.93 -13.88
CA LEU A 60 10.99 11.40 -13.28
C LEU A 60 12.21 12.25 -13.69
N PRO A 61 12.42 13.43 -13.07
CA PRO A 61 13.40 14.42 -13.54
C PRO A 61 14.85 13.96 -13.46
N LYS A 62 15.19 13.04 -12.54
CA LYS A 62 16.51 12.42 -12.43
C LYS A 62 16.80 11.39 -13.52
N ALA A 63 15.79 10.95 -14.25
CA ALA A 63 15.84 9.83 -15.19
C ALA A 63 16.17 8.46 -14.54
N TYR A 64 16.15 8.38 -13.23
CA TYR A 64 16.22 7.14 -12.47
C TYR A 64 15.40 7.26 -11.17
N GLN A 65 15.02 6.12 -10.64
CA GLN A 65 14.35 5.96 -9.35
C GLN A 65 15.28 5.16 -8.43
N VAL A 66 15.50 5.64 -7.22
CA VAL A 66 16.17 4.85 -6.18
C VAL A 66 15.21 3.76 -5.74
N SER A 67 15.65 2.51 -5.74
CA SER A 67 14.86 1.33 -5.42
C SER A 67 15.74 0.24 -4.82
N GLN A 68 15.21 -0.96 -4.59
CA GLN A 68 15.97 -2.12 -4.11
C GLN A 68 15.52 -3.36 -4.91
N LEU A 69 16.29 -3.75 -5.92
CA LEU A 69 15.98 -4.94 -6.72
C LEU A 69 16.63 -6.21 -6.15
N TYR A 70 17.93 -6.14 -5.86
CA TYR A 70 18.71 -7.33 -5.55
C TYR A 70 18.71 -7.70 -4.06
N VAL A 71 18.61 -6.71 -3.19
CA VAL A 71 18.70 -6.91 -1.74
C VAL A 71 17.64 -6.04 -1.04
N PRO A 72 16.36 -6.44 -1.10
CA PRO A 72 15.27 -5.69 -0.50
C PRO A 72 15.38 -5.66 1.02
N ILE A 73 14.73 -4.67 1.66
CA ILE A 73 14.76 -4.48 3.11
C ILE A 73 14.12 -5.64 3.89
N GLY A 74 13.17 -6.36 3.29
CA GLY A 74 12.52 -7.49 3.94
C GLY A 74 12.02 -8.53 2.95
N VAL A 75 11.97 -9.78 3.41
CA VAL A 75 11.55 -10.94 2.61
C VAL A 75 10.74 -11.91 3.45
N ASN A 76 10.02 -12.82 2.78
CA ASN A 76 9.34 -13.96 3.41
C ASN A 76 8.36 -13.56 4.54
N GLY A 77 7.60 -12.48 4.31
CA GLY A 77 6.57 -12.05 5.24
C GLY A 77 5.30 -12.88 5.14
N ARG A 78 4.35 -12.60 6.05
CA ARG A 78 3.06 -13.28 6.10
C ARG A 78 2.00 -12.42 6.78
N VAL A 79 0.81 -12.42 6.18
CA VAL A 79 -0.39 -11.79 6.75
C VAL A 79 -1.52 -12.80 6.79
N SER A 80 -2.03 -13.09 7.97
CA SER A 80 -3.23 -13.94 8.15
C SER A 80 -4.48 -13.11 7.92
N ILE A 81 -5.35 -13.59 7.06
CA ILE A 81 -6.66 -13.00 6.74
C ILE A 81 -7.78 -13.96 7.14
N THR A 82 -8.95 -13.40 7.42
CA THR A 82 -10.17 -14.17 7.71
C THR A 82 -11.25 -13.76 6.71
N THR A 83 -11.84 -14.73 6.04
CA THR A 83 -12.96 -14.56 5.10
C THR A 83 -14.11 -15.49 5.50
N ALA A 84 -15.22 -15.46 4.77
CA ALA A 84 -16.30 -16.41 4.94
C ALA A 84 -15.86 -17.89 4.73
N ALA A 85 -14.79 -18.11 3.97
CA ALA A 85 -14.21 -19.45 3.72
C ALA A 85 -13.28 -19.93 4.85
N GLY A 86 -12.96 -19.07 5.85
CA GLY A 86 -12.06 -19.38 6.97
C GLY A 86 -10.81 -18.51 6.98
N GLU A 87 -9.84 -18.94 7.77
CA GLU A 87 -8.53 -18.28 7.88
C GLU A 87 -7.57 -18.75 6.79
N LYS A 88 -6.74 -17.82 6.32
CA LYS A 88 -5.71 -18.07 5.31
C LYS A 88 -4.52 -17.16 5.50
N ASP A 89 -3.33 -17.70 5.34
CA ASP A 89 -2.10 -16.93 5.29
C ASP A 89 -1.78 -16.50 3.86
N ILE A 90 -1.53 -15.21 3.68
CA ILE A 90 -1.02 -14.62 2.45
C ILE A 90 0.47 -14.36 2.66
N ARG A 91 1.29 -15.03 1.87
CA ARG A 91 2.74 -14.86 1.92
C ARG A 91 3.14 -13.57 1.21
N ILE A 92 4.13 -12.90 1.77
CA ILE A 92 4.79 -11.75 1.16
C ILE A 92 6.15 -12.22 0.65
N HIS A 93 6.36 -12.06 -0.65
CA HIS A 93 7.62 -12.39 -1.29
C HIS A 93 8.72 -11.46 -0.79
N GLU A 94 8.51 -10.17 -0.95
CA GLU A 94 9.43 -9.13 -0.52
C GLU A 94 8.72 -7.81 -0.21
N LEU A 95 9.44 -6.95 0.48
CA LEU A 95 9.14 -5.53 0.55
C LEU A 95 10.44 -4.74 0.32
N HIS A 96 10.35 -3.67 -0.43
CA HIS A 96 11.50 -2.84 -0.75
C HIS A 96 11.17 -1.35 -0.68
N MET A 97 12.19 -0.55 -0.36
CA MET A 97 12.09 0.90 -0.34
C MET A 97 12.35 1.45 -1.73
N GLU A 98 11.59 2.47 -2.11
CA GLU A 98 11.83 3.23 -3.33
C GLU A 98 11.38 4.68 -3.20
N GLU A 99 11.61 5.48 -4.22
CA GLU A 99 11.11 6.85 -4.35
C GLU A 99 9.87 6.88 -5.21
N ASP A 100 8.95 7.80 -4.91
CA ASP A 100 7.85 8.10 -5.82
C ASP A 100 8.29 9.06 -6.94
N ALA A 101 7.64 8.94 -8.10
CA ALA A 101 7.74 9.89 -9.19
C ALA A 101 6.81 11.09 -8.97
N GLY A 102 6.93 12.11 -9.78
CA GLY A 102 5.99 13.23 -9.84
C GLY A 102 4.59 12.81 -10.28
N LYS A 103 3.76 13.78 -10.54
CA LYS A 103 2.39 13.55 -11.02
C LYS A 103 2.19 14.20 -12.38
N LEU A 104 1.70 13.42 -13.34
CA LEU A 104 1.25 13.93 -14.64
C LEU A 104 -0.21 14.35 -14.54
N VAL A 105 -0.51 15.58 -14.94
CA VAL A 105 -1.85 16.13 -15.00
C VAL A 105 -2.18 16.39 -16.47
N HIS A 106 -2.97 15.48 -17.04
CA HIS A 106 -3.42 15.62 -18.42
C HIS A 106 -4.58 16.60 -18.51
N ASP A 107 -4.46 17.58 -19.40
CA ASP A 107 -5.55 18.49 -19.71
C ASP A 107 -6.31 17.92 -20.93
N PRO A 108 -7.57 17.51 -20.78
CA PRO A 108 -8.33 16.91 -21.87
C PRO A 108 -8.73 17.90 -22.97
N TRP A 109 -8.61 19.21 -22.70
CA TRP A 109 -9.08 20.27 -23.61
C TRP A 109 -7.96 20.92 -24.41
N LEU A 110 -6.72 20.93 -23.85
CA LEU A 110 -5.59 21.67 -24.41
C LEU A 110 -4.52 20.79 -25.04
N ASP A 111 -4.72 19.48 -25.11
CA ASP A 111 -3.69 18.51 -25.55
C ASP A 111 -2.33 18.77 -24.87
N GLN A 112 -2.38 19.02 -23.58
CA GLN A 112 -1.22 19.35 -22.75
C GLN A 112 -1.15 18.42 -21.54
N THR A 113 0.08 18.10 -21.14
CA THR A 113 0.37 17.42 -19.89
C THR A 113 1.26 18.29 -19.03
N ARG A 114 0.81 18.62 -17.83
CA ARG A 114 1.59 19.35 -16.83
C ARG A 114 2.24 18.37 -15.88
N CYS A 115 3.44 18.70 -15.38
CA CYS A 115 4.14 17.92 -14.38
C CYS A 115 4.11 18.64 -13.04
N ASP A 116 3.65 17.94 -12.01
CA ASP A 116 3.77 18.37 -10.62
C ASP A 116 4.81 17.51 -9.93
N TYR A 117 5.92 18.13 -9.52
CA TYR A 117 7.05 17.47 -8.89
C TYR A 117 7.00 17.45 -7.36
N ASN A 118 5.93 17.93 -6.73
CA ASN A 118 5.79 17.90 -5.26
C ASN A 118 5.97 16.49 -4.70
N ARG A 119 5.52 15.47 -5.42
CA ARG A 119 5.61 14.06 -5.01
C ARG A 119 6.97 13.43 -5.28
N CYS A 120 7.81 14.00 -6.16
CA CYS A 120 9.12 13.42 -6.48
C CYS A 120 9.95 13.16 -5.24
N GLY A 121 10.44 11.92 -5.10
CA GLY A 121 11.26 11.49 -3.98
C GLY A 121 10.49 11.32 -2.66
N VAL A 122 9.15 11.38 -2.67
CA VAL A 122 8.37 10.93 -1.52
C VAL A 122 8.66 9.45 -1.31
N PRO A 123 9.02 9.05 -0.07
CA PRO A 123 9.34 7.66 0.21
C PRO A 123 8.16 6.73 -0.04
N LEU A 124 8.45 5.61 -0.64
CA LEU A 124 7.49 4.56 -0.97
C LEU A 124 8.04 3.21 -0.51
N VAL A 125 7.17 2.35 0.03
CA VAL A 125 7.46 0.94 0.26
C VAL A 125 6.56 0.13 -0.66
N GLU A 126 7.15 -0.67 -1.53
CA GLU A 126 6.42 -1.66 -2.33
C GLU A 126 6.39 -2.99 -1.59
N ILE A 127 5.22 -3.59 -1.48
CA ILE A 127 4.99 -4.89 -0.84
C ILE A 127 4.50 -5.85 -1.92
N VAL A 128 5.30 -6.86 -2.22
CA VAL A 128 5.01 -7.85 -3.25
C VAL A 128 4.56 -9.15 -2.58
N THR A 129 3.35 -9.61 -2.90
CA THR A 129 2.82 -10.86 -2.38
C THR A 129 3.16 -12.04 -3.27
N GLU A 130 3.19 -13.25 -2.69
CA GLU A 130 3.12 -14.48 -3.46
C GLU A 130 1.74 -14.64 -4.11
N PRO A 131 1.58 -15.45 -5.16
CA PRO A 131 0.30 -15.63 -5.87
C PRO A 131 -0.67 -16.54 -5.09
N ASP A 132 -0.92 -16.20 -3.82
CA ASP A 132 -1.74 -17.01 -2.92
C ASP A 132 -3.25 -16.72 -3.02
N PHE A 133 -3.63 -15.55 -3.51
CA PHE A 133 -5.02 -15.13 -3.63
C PHE A 133 -5.80 -16.01 -4.62
N ARG A 134 -7.06 -16.29 -4.27
CA ARG A 134 -7.99 -17.05 -5.13
C ARG A 134 -9.31 -16.33 -5.37
N THR A 135 -9.66 -15.35 -4.52
CA THR A 135 -10.91 -14.58 -4.63
C THR A 135 -10.67 -13.09 -4.40
N ALA A 136 -11.58 -12.26 -4.90
CA ALA A 136 -11.57 -10.82 -4.64
C ALA A 136 -11.82 -10.51 -3.14
N GLU A 137 -12.58 -11.36 -2.43
CA GLU A 137 -12.81 -11.23 -0.99
C GLU A 137 -11.50 -11.35 -0.20
N GLU A 138 -10.66 -12.34 -0.55
CA GLU A 138 -9.33 -12.50 0.06
C GLU A 138 -8.44 -11.26 -0.17
N VAL A 139 -8.47 -10.69 -1.38
CA VAL A 139 -7.71 -9.47 -1.70
C VAL A 139 -8.18 -8.28 -0.87
N VAL A 140 -9.49 -8.09 -0.73
CA VAL A 140 -10.04 -7.00 0.09
C VAL A 140 -9.70 -7.20 1.56
N ALA A 141 -9.88 -8.41 2.10
CA ALA A 141 -9.54 -8.74 3.49
C ALA A 141 -8.05 -8.49 3.78
N TYR A 142 -7.16 -8.84 2.85
CA TYR A 142 -5.74 -8.55 2.95
C TYR A 142 -5.45 -7.04 2.98
N LEU A 143 -6.03 -6.28 2.05
CA LEU A 143 -5.81 -4.83 1.95
C LEU A 143 -6.37 -4.08 3.17
N GLU A 144 -7.51 -4.50 3.71
CA GLU A 144 -8.07 -3.95 4.94
C GLU A 144 -7.14 -4.22 6.14
N LYS A 145 -6.63 -5.45 6.25
CA LYS A 145 -5.68 -5.82 7.30
C LYS A 145 -4.37 -5.05 7.16
N LEU A 146 -3.83 -4.95 5.94
CA LEU A 146 -2.61 -4.20 5.65
C LEU A 146 -2.78 -2.72 6.01
N ARG A 147 -3.88 -2.09 5.56
CA ARG A 147 -4.20 -0.70 5.88
C ARG A 147 -4.23 -0.46 7.38
N SER A 148 -5.01 -1.26 8.11
CA SER A 148 -5.09 -1.16 9.57
C SER A 148 -3.71 -1.29 10.21
N THR A 149 -2.90 -2.26 9.77
CA THR A 149 -1.55 -2.47 10.30
C THR A 149 -0.66 -1.24 10.11
N LEU A 150 -0.63 -0.67 8.90
CA LEU A 150 0.21 0.50 8.59
C LEU A 150 -0.27 1.78 9.30
N GLU A 151 -1.58 1.97 9.44
CA GLU A 151 -2.16 3.08 10.21
C GLU A 151 -1.79 2.98 11.71
N TYR A 152 -1.91 1.79 12.32
CA TYR A 152 -1.54 1.57 13.71
C TYR A 152 -0.04 1.77 13.97
N MET A 153 0.79 1.36 13.03
CA MET A 153 2.24 1.57 13.08
C MET A 153 2.64 3.03 12.85
N GLY A 154 1.72 3.89 12.41
CA GLY A 154 1.99 5.27 12.06
C GLY A 154 2.91 5.44 10.85
N VAL A 155 2.94 4.46 9.96
CA VAL A 155 3.77 4.46 8.75
C VAL A 155 3.09 5.22 7.61
N SER A 156 1.77 5.03 7.43
CA SER A 156 0.99 5.65 6.37
C SER A 156 -0.45 5.89 6.84
N ASP A 157 -1.13 6.86 6.24
CA ASP A 157 -2.57 7.09 6.37
C ASP A 157 -3.41 6.24 5.40
N CYS A 158 -2.75 5.52 4.49
CA CYS A 158 -3.32 4.52 3.59
C CYS A 158 -4.56 4.97 2.81
N LYS A 159 -4.59 6.21 2.34
CA LYS A 159 -5.71 6.79 1.57
C LYS A 159 -5.53 6.53 0.08
N MET A 160 -6.34 5.65 -0.49
CA MET A 160 -6.27 5.31 -1.92
C MET A 160 -6.59 6.50 -2.83
N GLN A 161 -7.56 7.36 -2.45
CA GLN A 161 -7.95 8.52 -3.25
C GLN A 161 -6.84 9.59 -3.30
N GLU A 162 -6.04 9.69 -2.26
CA GLU A 162 -4.90 10.62 -2.18
C GLU A 162 -3.61 10.01 -2.72
N GLY A 163 -3.61 8.68 -2.98
CA GLY A 163 -2.48 7.94 -3.56
C GLY A 163 -1.42 7.53 -2.55
N SER A 164 -1.70 7.61 -1.23
CA SER A 164 -0.82 7.09 -0.18
C SER A 164 -0.94 5.58 0.05
N LEU A 165 -1.96 4.94 -0.53
CA LEU A 165 -2.04 3.50 -0.75
C LEU A 165 -2.38 3.25 -2.20
N ARG A 166 -1.58 2.44 -2.89
CA ARG A 166 -1.81 2.03 -4.27
C ARG A 166 -1.80 0.51 -4.34
N CYS A 167 -2.58 -0.04 -5.25
CA CYS A 167 -2.68 -1.48 -5.44
C CYS A 167 -2.69 -1.78 -6.94
N ASP A 168 -1.73 -2.56 -7.39
CA ASP A 168 -1.71 -3.17 -8.70
C ASP A 168 -2.05 -4.66 -8.53
N VAL A 169 -2.95 -5.19 -9.38
CA VAL A 169 -3.38 -6.57 -9.29
C VAL A 169 -2.86 -7.36 -10.48
N ASN A 170 -2.05 -8.38 -10.20
CA ASN A 170 -1.64 -9.36 -11.18
C ASN A 170 -2.61 -10.56 -11.14
N LEU A 171 -3.30 -10.83 -12.26
CA LEU A 171 -4.32 -11.86 -12.36
C LEU A 171 -4.06 -12.81 -13.53
N SER A 172 -4.19 -14.10 -13.28
CA SER A 172 -4.27 -15.14 -14.32
C SER A 172 -5.35 -16.14 -13.95
N VAL A 173 -5.92 -16.82 -14.95
CA VAL A 173 -6.85 -17.93 -14.77
C VAL A 173 -6.19 -19.23 -15.20
N ARG A 174 -6.60 -20.33 -14.58
CA ARG A 174 -6.14 -21.69 -14.90
C ARG A 174 -7.27 -22.70 -14.77
N PRO A 175 -7.21 -23.85 -15.44
CA PRO A 175 -8.18 -24.93 -15.23
C PRO A 175 -8.25 -25.36 -13.76
N ALA A 176 -9.43 -25.70 -13.28
CA ALA A 176 -9.61 -26.24 -11.94
C ALA A 176 -8.77 -27.52 -11.77
N GLY A 177 -8.03 -27.57 -10.65
CA GLY A 177 -7.12 -28.69 -10.36
C GLY A 177 -5.72 -28.58 -10.98
N SER A 178 -5.44 -27.60 -11.85
CA SER A 178 -4.08 -27.33 -12.32
C SER A 178 -3.29 -26.56 -11.26
N GLU A 179 -2.02 -26.90 -11.07
CA GLU A 179 -1.10 -26.12 -10.24
C GLU A 179 -0.35 -25.04 -11.03
N GLU A 180 -0.22 -25.22 -12.35
CA GLU A 180 0.46 -24.27 -13.22
C GLU A 180 -0.38 -23.01 -13.41
N LEU A 181 0.25 -21.84 -13.14
CA LEU A 181 -0.39 -20.54 -13.30
C LEU A 181 -0.54 -20.19 -14.78
N GLY A 182 -1.66 -19.57 -15.13
CA GLY A 182 -1.90 -19.05 -16.47
C GLY A 182 -1.10 -17.78 -16.78
N THR A 183 -1.29 -17.27 -17.99
CA THR A 183 -0.69 -15.99 -18.40
C THR A 183 -1.32 -14.85 -17.63
N ARG A 184 -0.49 -14.07 -16.92
CA ARG A 184 -0.95 -12.97 -16.09
C ARG A 184 -1.20 -11.69 -16.89
N THR A 185 -2.16 -10.92 -16.44
CA THR A 185 -2.32 -9.49 -16.77
C THR A 185 -2.16 -8.66 -15.51
N GLU A 186 -1.56 -7.49 -15.64
CA GLU A 186 -1.41 -6.50 -14.56
C GLU A 186 -2.52 -5.46 -14.69
N MET A 187 -3.33 -5.28 -13.65
CA MET A 187 -4.36 -4.25 -13.62
C MET A 187 -3.90 -3.05 -12.79
N LYS A 188 -3.99 -1.85 -13.37
CA LYS A 188 -3.63 -0.57 -12.76
C LYS A 188 -4.83 0.37 -12.66
N ASN A 189 -4.65 1.49 -11.95
CA ASN A 189 -5.68 2.51 -11.73
C ASN A 189 -6.85 2.02 -10.87
N LEU A 190 -6.56 1.27 -9.83
CA LEU A 190 -7.52 0.72 -8.88
C LEU A 190 -7.59 1.62 -7.65
N ASN A 191 -8.54 2.56 -7.62
CA ASN A 191 -8.57 3.64 -6.63
C ASN A 191 -9.52 3.39 -5.43
N SER A 192 -10.08 2.21 -5.32
CA SER A 192 -10.92 1.79 -4.19
C SER A 192 -11.01 0.27 -4.09
N PHE A 193 -11.31 -0.27 -2.92
CA PHE A 193 -11.54 -1.70 -2.73
C PHE A 193 -12.71 -2.21 -3.59
N LYS A 194 -13.74 -1.37 -3.78
CA LYS A 194 -14.85 -1.70 -4.69
C LYS A 194 -14.39 -1.79 -6.15
N ALA A 195 -13.52 -0.89 -6.60
CA ALA A 195 -12.94 -0.94 -7.95
C ALA A 195 -12.08 -2.20 -8.13
N ILE A 196 -11.28 -2.58 -7.13
CA ILE A 196 -10.47 -3.81 -7.13
C ILE A 196 -11.37 -5.04 -7.31
N THR A 197 -12.44 -5.16 -6.53
CA THR A 197 -13.39 -6.29 -6.63
C THR A 197 -14.01 -6.39 -8.02
N ARG A 198 -14.47 -5.26 -8.58
CA ARG A 198 -15.07 -5.22 -9.91
C ARG A 198 -14.08 -5.54 -11.02
N ALA A 199 -12.86 -4.98 -10.91
CA ALA A 199 -11.79 -5.24 -11.87
C ALA A 199 -11.37 -6.72 -11.90
N ILE A 200 -11.23 -7.35 -10.73
CA ILE A 200 -10.94 -8.78 -10.62
C ILE A 200 -12.04 -9.61 -11.28
N ALA A 201 -13.30 -9.31 -10.98
CA ALA A 201 -14.45 -10.04 -11.56
C ALA A 201 -14.51 -9.88 -13.09
N TYR A 202 -14.31 -8.67 -13.59
CA TYR A 202 -14.28 -8.39 -15.04
C TYR A 202 -13.14 -9.13 -15.73
N GLU A 203 -11.92 -8.97 -15.22
CA GLU A 203 -10.72 -9.53 -15.87
C GLU A 203 -10.71 -11.05 -15.83
N THR A 204 -11.21 -11.67 -14.75
CA THR A 204 -11.40 -13.11 -14.65
C THR A 204 -12.31 -13.60 -15.76
N ARG A 205 -13.48 -12.98 -15.94
CA ARG A 205 -14.43 -13.33 -17.00
C ARG A 205 -13.81 -13.15 -18.39
N ARG A 206 -13.18 -12.02 -18.63
CA ARG A 206 -12.51 -11.73 -19.92
C ARG A 206 -11.47 -12.79 -20.28
N GLN A 207 -10.64 -13.22 -19.32
CA GLN A 207 -9.63 -14.26 -19.58
C GLN A 207 -10.25 -15.62 -19.83
N ILE A 208 -11.30 -15.99 -19.10
CA ILE A 208 -12.05 -17.23 -19.33
C ILE A 208 -12.65 -17.23 -20.73
N GLU A 209 -13.40 -16.20 -21.12
CA GLU A 209 -13.99 -16.04 -22.45
C GLU A 209 -12.93 -16.12 -23.56
N CYS A 210 -11.79 -15.45 -23.37
CA CYS A 210 -10.67 -15.50 -24.32
C CYS A 210 -10.16 -16.95 -24.55
N ILE A 211 -10.02 -17.71 -23.48
CA ILE A 211 -9.55 -19.11 -23.53
C ILE A 211 -10.61 -20.02 -24.13
N GLU A 212 -11.87 -19.88 -23.77
CA GLU A 212 -13.00 -20.66 -24.29
C GLU A 212 -13.22 -20.43 -25.79
N GLU A 213 -12.92 -19.23 -26.29
CA GLU A 213 -12.90 -18.91 -27.72
C GLU A 213 -11.66 -19.47 -28.47
N GLY A 214 -10.79 -20.21 -27.79
CA GLY A 214 -9.55 -20.74 -28.38
C GLY A 214 -8.45 -19.71 -28.60
N LYS A 215 -8.58 -18.52 -28.02
CA LYS A 215 -7.58 -17.45 -28.06
C LYS A 215 -6.59 -17.59 -26.91
N ARG A 216 -5.46 -16.91 -27.00
CA ARG A 216 -4.46 -16.87 -25.93
C ARG A 216 -4.57 -15.55 -25.16
N VAL A 217 -4.50 -15.63 -23.85
CA VAL A 217 -4.31 -14.44 -23.01
C VAL A 217 -2.92 -13.88 -23.28
N ILE A 218 -2.83 -12.57 -23.54
CA ILE A 218 -1.58 -11.87 -23.76
C ILE A 218 -1.11 -11.27 -22.44
N GLN A 219 0.16 -11.40 -22.12
CA GLN A 219 0.76 -10.75 -20.95
C GLN A 219 0.91 -9.25 -21.22
N GLU A 220 0.08 -8.46 -20.56
CA GLU A 220 -0.03 -7.02 -20.77
C GLU A 220 -0.39 -6.28 -19.49
N THR A 221 -0.15 -4.97 -19.47
CA THR A 221 -0.69 -4.06 -18.46
C THR A 221 -2.01 -3.49 -18.96
N ARG A 222 -3.04 -3.54 -18.12
CA ARG A 222 -4.39 -3.06 -18.40
C ARG A 222 -4.80 -2.00 -17.39
N ARG A 223 -5.46 -0.93 -17.85
CA ARG A 223 -6.02 0.12 -17.00
C ARG A 223 -7.48 -0.16 -16.71
N TRP A 224 -7.86 -0.11 -15.45
CA TRP A 224 -9.27 -0.10 -15.05
C TRP A 224 -9.92 1.24 -15.34
N ASP A 225 -11.11 1.24 -15.92
CA ASP A 225 -11.97 2.40 -16.13
C ASP A 225 -13.24 2.22 -15.31
N ASP A 226 -13.36 3.01 -14.24
CA ASP A 226 -14.45 2.89 -13.26
C ASP A 226 -15.81 3.28 -13.83
N ASN A 227 -15.82 4.16 -14.85
CA ASN A 227 -17.05 4.59 -15.53
C ASN A 227 -17.56 3.55 -16.53
N LYS A 228 -16.64 2.82 -17.17
CA LYS A 228 -16.97 1.80 -18.17
C LYS A 228 -17.09 0.41 -17.60
N ASP A 229 -16.71 0.25 -16.33
CA ASP A 229 -16.67 -1.05 -15.63
C ASP A 229 -15.87 -2.11 -16.40
N ALA A 230 -14.74 -1.73 -16.96
CA ALA A 230 -13.93 -2.54 -17.86
C ALA A 230 -12.44 -2.24 -17.77
N THR A 231 -11.61 -3.20 -18.18
CA THR A 231 -10.16 -3.00 -18.35
C THR A 231 -9.82 -2.72 -19.83
N PHE A 232 -8.84 -1.86 -20.05
CA PHE A 232 -8.32 -1.53 -21.38
C PHE A 232 -6.82 -1.76 -21.45
N SER A 233 -6.34 -2.38 -22.53
CA SER A 233 -4.91 -2.57 -22.76
C SER A 233 -4.18 -1.23 -22.80
N MET A 234 -3.07 -1.13 -22.09
CA MET A 234 -2.18 0.04 -22.14
C MET A 234 -0.95 -0.23 -23.01
N ARG A 235 -0.29 -1.37 -22.79
CA ARG A 235 0.89 -1.80 -23.56
C ARG A 235 1.08 -3.31 -23.41
N SER A 236 1.61 -3.94 -24.42
CA SER A 236 2.05 -5.34 -24.37
C SER A 236 3.49 -5.46 -23.89
N LYS A 237 3.91 -6.67 -23.51
CA LYS A 237 5.27 -6.97 -23.03
C LYS A 237 6.35 -6.82 -24.10
N GLU A 238 6.01 -6.78 -25.38
CA GLU A 238 6.97 -6.53 -26.47
C GLU A 238 7.65 -5.15 -26.34
N SER A 239 7.05 -4.24 -25.57
CA SER A 239 7.63 -2.93 -25.21
C SER A 239 8.14 -2.87 -23.77
N ALA A 240 8.45 -4.01 -23.12
CA ALA A 240 9.01 -4.02 -21.77
C ALA A 240 10.34 -3.26 -21.77
N GLN A 241 10.41 -2.21 -20.95
CA GLN A 241 11.64 -1.45 -20.79
C GLN A 241 12.64 -2.28 -19.99
N ASP A 242 13.86 -2.39 -20.52
CA ASP A 242 15.01 -2.79 -19.72
C ASP A 242 15.41 -1.59 -18.84
N TYR A 243 15.14 -1.71 -17.54
CA TYR A 243 15.46 -0.65 -16.58
C TYR A 243 16.94 -0.51 -16.26
N ARG A 244 17.81 -1.37 -16.78
CA ARG A 244 19.27 -1.31 -16.61
C ARG A 244 19.69 -1.04 -15.18
N TYR A 245 19.18 -1.87 -14.27
CA TYR A 245 19.50 -1.76 -12.85
C TYR A 245 21.00 -1.87 -12.59
N PHE A 246 21.50 -1.01 -11.72
CA PHE A 246 22.83 -1.11 -11.15
C PHE A 246 22.81 -0.57 -9.71
N PRO A 247 23.80 -0.96 -8.85
CA PRO A 247 23.86 -0.47 -7.47
C PRO A 247 23.91 1.06 -7.42
N GLU A 248 23.13 1.66 -6.50
CA GLU A 248 23.14 3.10 -6.25
C GLU A 248 24.51 3.51 -5.66
N PRO A 249 25.33 4.29 -6.37
CA PRO A 249 26.70 4.55 -5.93
C PRO A 249 26.81 5.61 -4.85
N ASP A 250 25.77 6.45 -4.68
CA ASP A 250 25.80 7.61 -3.79
C ASP A 250 25.21 7.32 -2.41
N ILE A 251 24.50 6.18 -2.26
CA ILE A 251 23.97 5.72 -0.98
C ILE A 251 24.75 4.47 -0.56
N PRO A 252 25.52 4.53 0.53
CA PRO A 252 26.29 3.37 0.99
C PRO A 252 25.35 2.22 1.41
N PRO A 253 25.82 0.96 1.34
CA PRO A 253 25.09 -0.17 1.89
C PRO A 253 24.73 0.05 3.36
N LEU A 254 23.55 -0.42 3.75
CA LEU A 254 23.01 -0.29 5.10
C LEU A 254 23.33 -1.56 5.88
N GLU A 255 23.86 -1.39 7.10
CA GLU A 255 24.02 -2.46 8.07
C GLU A 255 23.07 -2.20 9.24
N LEU A 256 22.09 -3.08 9.41
CA LEU A 256 21.07 -2.99 10.46
C LEU A 256 21.51 -3.82 11.66
N THR A 257 21.86 -3.14 12.76
CA THR A 257 22.29 -3.81 13.99
C THR A 257 21.11 -4.48 14.71
N GLU A 258 21.43 -5.48 15.55
CA GLU A 258 20.39 -6.14 16.37
C GLU A 258 19.74 -5.17 17.34
N GLU A 259 20.50 -4.23 17.93
CA GLU A 259 19.99 -3.22 18.84
C GLU A 259 18.95 -2.32 18.13
N PHE A 260 19.22 -1.90 16.89
CA PHE A 260 18.29 -1.12 16.10
C PHE A 260 16.98 -1.89 15.87
N LEU A 261 17.05 -3.16 15.46
CA LEU A 261 15.88 -3.99 15.22
C LEU A 261 15.09 -4.27 16.51
N GLN A 262 15.76 -4.55 17.63
CA GLN A 262 15.11 -4.75 18.92
C GLN A 262 14.45 -3.45 19.42
N GLY A 263 15.10 -2.31 19.24
CA GLY A 263 14.52 -1.01 19.56
C GLY A 263 13.22 -0.75 18.81
N LEU A 264 13.16 -1.09 17.51
CA LEU A 264 11.94 -0.94 16.71
C LEU A 264 10.86 -1.98 17.08
N ARG A 265 11.23 -3.21 17.41
CA ARG A 265 10.28 -4.22 17.93
C ARG A 265 9.64 -3.77 19.24
N ALA A 266 10.42 -3.22 20.15
CA ALA A 266 9.91 -2.71 21.42
C ALA A 266 8.97 -1.50 21.28
N GLN A 267 9.07 -0.77 20.17
CA GLN A 267 8.21 0.38 19.85
C GLN A 267 6.93 -0.01 19.11
N GLN A 268 6.74 -1.29 18.76
CA GLN A 268 5.51 -1.68 18.09
C GLN A 268 4.30 -1.42 18.99
N PRO A 269 3.27 -0.73 18.48
CA PRO A 269 2.07 -0.48 19.25
C PRO A 269 1.25 -1.77 19.41
N GLU A 270 0.40 -1.79 20.40
CA GLU A 270 -0.66 -2.80 20.49
C GLU A 270 -1.55 -2.71 19.25
N MET A 271 -1.71 -3.80 18.53
CA MET A 271 -2.46 -3.84 17.28
C MET A 271 -3.97 -4.04 17.53
N ALA A 272 -4.78 -3.94 16.49
CA ALA A 272 -6.24 -4.03 16.60
C ALA A 272 -6.72 -5.33 17.28
N PRO A 273 -6.23 -6.54 16.98
CA PRO A 273 -6.69 -7.78 17.64
C PRO A 273 -6.43 -7.81 19.15
N GLU A 274 -5.23 -7.39 19.57
CA GLU A 274 -4.86 -7.32 20.98
C GLU A 274 -5.74 -6.32 21.74
N ARG A 275 -5.99 -5.14 21.10
CA ARG A 275 -6.90 -4.12 21.67
C ARG A 275 -8.33 -4.62 21.76
N GLN A 276 -8.83 -5.34 20.76
CA GLN A 276 -10.16 -5.96 20.82
C GLN A 276 -10.30 -6.87 22.04
N THR A 277 -9.30 -7.74 22.24
CA THR A 277 -9.25 -8.63 23.40
C THR A 277 -9.20 -7.84 24.71
N ARG A 278 -8.36 -6.81 24.79
CA ARG A 278 -8.24 -5.94 25.95
C ARG A 278 -9.54 -5.18 26.23
N TYR A 279 -10.18 -4.61 25.22
CA TYR A 279 -11.42 -3.84 25.41
C TYR A 279 -12.60 -4.71 25.88
N GLN A 280 -12.67 -5.95 25.40
CA GLN A 280 -13.65 -6.91 25.91
C GLN A 280 -13.38 -7.27 27.37
N ARG A 281 -12.12 -7.56 27.72
CA ARG A 281 -11.73 -7.96 29.07
C ARG A 281 -11.82 -6.81 30.08
N ASP A 282 -11.26 -5.64 29.77
CA ASP A 282 -11.03 -4.57 30.74
C ASP A 282 -12.21 -3.59 30.79
N TYR A 283 -12.91 -3.39 29.67
CA TYR A 283 -14.03 -2.45 29.56
C TYR A 283 -15.39 -3.14 29.39
N GLY A 284 -15.41 -4.44 29.21
CA GLY A 284 -16.63 -5.23 29.03
C GLY A 284 -17.41 -4.82 27.77
N LEU A 285 -16.72 -4.41 26.69
CA LEU A 285 -17.33 -4.16 25.39
C LEU A 285 -17.72 -5.48 24.72
N SER A 286 -18.74 -5.43 23.85
CA SER A 286 -19.04 -6.56 22.99
C SER A 286 -17.91 -6.77 21.95
N GLU A 287 -17.79 -7.98 21.41
CA GLU A 287 -16.86 -8.27 20.32
C GLU A 287 -17.08 -7.33 19.12
N GLN A 288 -18.34 -7.10 18.78
CA GLN A 288 -18.73 -6.23 17.68
C GLN A 288 -18.33 -4.77 17.94
N ASP A 289 -18.60 -4.24 19.13
CA ASP A 289 -18.23 -2.87 19.49
C ASP A 289 -16.71 -2.69 19.52
N ALA A 290 -16.00 -3.65 20.13
CA ALA A 290 -14.54 -3.62 20.14
C ALA A 290 -13.95 -3.64 18.71
N LYS A 291 -14.51 -4.44 17.81
CA LYS A 291 -14.11 -4.49 16.39
C LYS A 291 -14.37 -3.16 15.69
N LEU A 292 -15.52 -2.52 15.91
CA LEU A 292 -15.86 -1.24 15.28
C LEU A 292 -14.96 -0.10 15.78
N ILE A 293 -14.71 0.01 17.09
CA ILE A 293 -13.82 1.03 17.65
C ILE A 293 -12.38 0.86 17.19
N THR A 294 -11.92 -0.38 17.04
CA THR A 294 -10.54 -0.66 16.63
C THR A 294 -10.35 -0.72 15.11
N ALA A 295 -11.40 -0.49 14.33
CA ALA A 295 -11.29 -0.51 12.85
C ALA A 295 -10.37 0.58 12.29
N GLN A 296 -10.26 1.71 12.99
CA GLN A 296 -9.41 2.84 12.61
C GLN A 296 -8.62 3.34 13.82
N LYS A 297 -7.32 3.62 13.61
CA LYS A 297 -6.44 4.14 14.67
C LYS A 297 -6.97 5.44 15.30
N ALA A 298 -7.55 6.34 14.50
CA ALA A 298 -8.08 7.60 14.99
C ALA A 298 -9.27 7.42 15.96
N LEU A 299 -10.11 6.38 15.75
CA LEU A 299 -11.19 6.04 16.69
C LEU A 299 -10.64 5.49 18.02
N VAL A 300 -9.60 4.67 17.92
CA VAL A 300 -8.90 4.16 19.11
C VAL A 300 -8.30 5.30 19.92
N ASP A 301 -7.59 6.21 19.27
CA ASP A 301 -6.96 7.34 19.97
C ASP A 301 -7.99 8.20 20.71
N PHE A 302 -9.12 8.46 20.08
CA PHE A 302 -10.23 9.19 20.71
C PHE A 302 -10.81 8.40 21.88
N PHE A 303 -11.11 7.11 21.69
CA PHE A 303 -11.69 6.25 22.72
C PHE A 303 -10.79 6.18 23.96
N GLU A 304 -9.52 5.88 23.77
CA GLU A 304 -8.54 5.75 24.86
C GLU A 304 -8.30 7.08 25.58
N ALA A 305 -8.25 8.20 24.83
CA ALA A 305 -8.16 9.52 25.45
C ALA A 305 -9.36 9.83 26.32
N ALA A 306 -10.59 9.59 25.85
CA ALA A 306 -11.81 9.83 26.62
C ALA A 306 -11.88 8.95 27.88
N VAL A 307 -11.55 7.66 27.77
CA VAL A 307 -11.51 6.74 28.92
C VAL A 307 -10.42 7.15 29.92
N THR A 308 -9.26 7.58 29.44
CA THR A 308 -8.17 8.07 30.31
C THR A 308 -8.56 9.34 31.06
N CYS A 309 -9.42 10.19 30.47
CA CYS A 309 -9.98 11.36 31.15
C CYS A 309 -11.07 11.01 32.20
N GLY A 310 -11.39 9.72 32.38
CA GLY A 310 -12.32 9.24 33.39
C GLY A 310 -13.75 8.99 32.90
N ALA A 311 -13.98 9.08 31.56
CA ALA A 311 -15.31 8.76 31.01
C ALA A 311 -15.57 7.25 31.05
N PRO A 312 -16.81 6.77 31.36
CA PRO A 312 -17.13 5.35 31.35
C PRO A 312 -17.00 4.74 29.95
N ALA A 313 -16.18 3.73 29.80
CA ALA A 313 -15.81 3.16 28.49
C ALA A 313 -17.02 2.74 27.64
N LYS A 314 -18.07 2.13 28.26
CA LYS A 314 -19.28 1.74 27.52
C LYS A 314 -20.08 2.93 27.01
N GLU A 315 -20.16 4.01 27.78
CA GLU A 315 -20.86 5.24 27.36
C GLU A 315 -20.11 5.93 26.22
N VAL A 316 -18.77 6.02 26.33
CA VAL A 316 -17.91 6.55 25.27
C VAL A 316 -18.10 5.73 23.97
N CYS A 317 -18.07 4.41 24.08
CA CYS A 317 -18.26 3.52 22.94
C CYS A 317 -19.63 3.75 22.27
N HIS A 318 -20.72 3.76 23.03
CA HIS A 318 -22.06 3.99 22.50
C HIS A 318 -22.20 5.36 21.83
N TRP A 319 -21.65 6.40 22.46
CA TRP A 319 -21.67 7.75 21.87
C TRP A 319 -20.85 7.81 20.57
N MET A 320 -19.68 7.21 20.56
CA MET A 320 -18.83 7.15 19.36
C MET A 320 -19.51 6.42 18.21
N LEU A 321 -20.01 5.21 18.45
CA LEU A 321 -20.65 4.39 17.41
C LEU A 321 -21.99 4.96 16.93
N GLY A 322 -22.65 5.78 17.73
CA GLY A 322 -23.89 6.50 17.39
C GLY A 322 -23.62 7.90 16.85
N GLU A 323 -23.58 8.87 17.73
CA GLU A 323 -23.59 10.31 17.40
C GLU A 323 -22.30 10.77 16.71
N MET A 324 -21.13 10.34 17.20
CA MET A 324 -19.86 10.73 16.58
C MET A 324 -19.78 10.23 15.12
N MET A 325 -20.03 8.93 14.89
CA MET A 325 -19.99 8.37 13.54
C MET A 325 -21.02 9.03 12.60
N ARG A 326 -22.19 9.41 13.11
CA ARG A 326 -23.19 10.16 12.36
C ARG A 326 -22.63 11.51 11.90
N ARG A 327 -22.05 12.28 12.84
CA ARG A 327 -21.47 13.60 12.54
C ARG A 327 -20.30 13.53 11.56
N LEU A 328 -19.36 12.59 11.76
CA LEU A 328 -18.24 12.39 10.86
C LEU A 328 -18.72 12.16 9.43
N LYS A 329 -19.80 11.40 9.27
CA LYS A 329 -20.38 11.13 7.94
C LYS A 329 -21.12 12.35 7.37
N GLU A 330 -21.89 13.08 8.17
CA GLU A 330 -22.69 14.25 7.73
C GLU A 330 -21.78 15.42 7.36
N GLU A 331 -20.74 15.67 8.15
CA GLU A 331 -19.81 16.79 7.97
C GLU A 331 -18.61 16.43 7.06
N ALA A 332 -18.50 15.15 6.65
CA ALA A 332 -17.39 14.62 5.85
C ALA A 332 -16.00 14.94 6.45
N ILE A 333 -15.90 14.87 7.79
CA ILE A 333 -14.65 15.12 8.53
C ILE A 333 -14.09 13.83 9.13
N GLU A 334 -12.81 13.87 9.50
CA GLU A 334 -12.14 12.78 10.20
C GLU A 334 -12.22 12.93 11.73
N PRO A 335 -12.07 11.83 12.51
CA PRO A 335 -12.14 11.89 13.99
C PRO A 335 -11.20 12.91 14.63
N LYS A 336 -10.06 13.19 14.01
CA LYS A 336 -9.07 14.18 14.49
C LYS A 336 -9.55 15.64 14.36
N GLN A 337 -10.61 15.88 13.61
CA GLN A 337 -11.15 17.22 13.33
C GLN A 337 -12.34 17.56 14.25
N MET A 338 -12.78 16.60 15.05
CA MET A 338 -13.75 16.82 16.14
C MET A 338 -13.08 17.32 17.41
#